data_256bce8aa0851a0eee2e94aae0daafc3
#
_entry.id   256bce8aa0851a0eee2e94aae0daafc3
#
_cell.length_a   1.000
_cell.length_b   1.000
_cell.length_c   1.000
_cell.angle_alpha   90.00
_cell.angle_beta   90.00
_cell.angle_gamma   90.00
#
_symmetry.space_group_name_H-M   'P 1'
#
loop_
_entity.id
_entity.type
_entity.pdbx_description
1 polymer ?
#
loop_
_entity_poly.entity_id
_entity_poly.type
_entity_poly.pdbx_seq_one_letter_code
_entity_poly.pdbx_strand_id
1 'polypeptide(L)'
;MQAIFSLLIFFSLTSIAQNDLKLNFKNSIVYAGIEVGSKGVKMSVIEINRKNKKGQVYQIVKDTSINSDFITFSSPTFFSTLEAMDLLFNKALKQYDISSDRIFTAVSSGVKGQADREHKTEWINNLADSFKKRIAEPSRNLTAIGIAEEAKLSHLGIVPEERRYSTFLIDIGSGNTKGGYFPFGNTTDFKLFQLNWGTKSTANAADKRSEDDKTLVNYQKQLSRVLSGAVEKDAVYAVNESGAYNMSDYVAISGGIAWSTATLLYPELIDNAVVPVTYEEVEKLGETLFTKYPSLAPDALIKKLNEKNFDKTKISKEIKNVHQVFDQKSLMAGVGLLLKIMRQFKGIHEGKEFYLVKNGQVGWISAYVNQQTNK
;
A
#
# COMPACT_ATOMS: atom_id res chain seq x y z
N MET A 1 -32.49 -63.11 27.37
CA MET A 1 -31.45 -62.10 27.37
C MET A 1 -31.23 -61.66 25.93
N GLN A 2 -31.90 -60.54 25.55
CA GLN A 2 -31.71 -59.92 24.23
C GLN A 2 -30.75 -58.73 24.39
N ALA A 3 -29.61 -58.78 23.71
CA ALA A 3 -28.65 -57.71 23.69
C ALA A 3 -29.03 -56.72 22.59
N ILE A 4 -29.33 -55.49 22.98
CA ILE A 4 -29.59 -54.37 22.04
C ILE A 4 -28.24 -53.76 21.71
N PHE A 5 -27.82 -53.85 20.45
CA PHE A 5 -26.62 -53.16 19.89
C PHE A 5 -27.08 -51.74 19.47
N SER A 6 -26.73 -50.72 20.25
CA SER A 6 -26.88 -49.33 19.86
C SER A 6 -25.76 -48.90 18.89
N LEU A 7 -26.12 -48.70 17.64
CA LEU A 7 -25.21 -48.16 16.60
C LEU A 7 -25.15 -46.62 16.76
N LEU A 8 -24.05 -46.12 17.31
CA LEU A 8 -23.75 -44.68 17.38
C LEU A 8 -23.23 -44.24 16.00
N ILE A 9 -24.11 -43.56 15.25
CA ILE A 9 -23.70 -42.88 13.98
C ILE A 9 -23.06 -41.56 14.39
N PHE A 10 -21.73 -41.47 14.25
CA PHE A 10 -20.98 -40.22 14.29
C PHE A 10 -21.28 -39.43 13.01
N PHE A 11 -22.17 -38.46 13.07
CA PHE A 11 -22.22 -37.40 12.05
C PHE A 11 -21.01 -36.49 12.25
N SER A 12 -19.99 -36.65 11.42
CA SER A 12 -18.94 -35.65 11.23
C SER A 12 -19.58 -34.44 10.58
N LEU A 13 -19.88 -33.43 11.37
CA LEU A 13 -20.18 -32.08 10.88
C LEU A 13 -18.90 -31.55 10.22
N THR A 14 -18.77 -31.79 8.91
CA THR A 14 -17.88 -30.97 8.07
C THR A 14 -18.45 -29.57 8.08
N SER A 15 -17.89 -28.67 8.91
CA SER A 15 -18.16 -27.25 8.80
C SER A 15 -17.72 -26.84 7.40
N ILE A 16 -18.69 -26.62 6.51
CA ILE A 16 -18.48 -25.97 5.23
C ILE A 16 -17.91 -24.59 5.59
N ALA A 17 -16.63 -24.36 5.28
CA ALA A 17 -16.02 -23.06 5.44
C ALA A 17 -16.83 -22.09 4.60
N GLN A 18 -17.56 -21.22 5.29
CA GLN A 18 -18.43 -20.22 4.67
C GLN A 18 -17.51 -19.29 3.91
N ASN A 19 -17.69 -19.23 2.59
CA ASN A 19 -16.93 -18.35 1.70
C ASN A 19 -17.34 -16.90 2.01
N ASP A 20 -16.55 -16.22 2.85
CA ASP A 20 -16.81 -14.86 3.36
C ASP A 20 -16.61 -13.77 2.29
N LEU A 21 -16.48 -14.14 1.01
CA LEU A 21 -16.26 -13.21 -0.08
C LEU A 21 -17.59 -12.70 -0.64
N LYS A 22 -17.80 -11.40 -0.55
CA LYS A 22 -18.93 -10.74 -1.21
C LYS A 22 -18.53 -10.39 -2.64
N LEU A 23 -18.94 -11.21 -3.60
CA LEU A 23 -18.67 -11.00 -5.02
C LEU A 23 -19.68 -10.03 -5.63
N ASN A 24 -19.21 -9.24 -6.63
CA ASN A 24 -19.98 -8.19 -7.28
C ASN A 24 -20.44 -8.56 -8.71
N PHE A 25 -19.79 -9.56 -9.32
CA PHE A 25 -20.10 -9.97 -10.69
C PHE A 25 -20.68 -11.39 -10.76
N LYS A 26 -21.70 -11.58 -11.59
CA LYS A 26 -22.37 -12.90 -11.75
C LYS A 26 -21.49 -14.00 -12.35
N ASN A 27 -20.48 -13.64 -13.15
CA ASN A 27 -19.60 -14.60 -13.85
C ASN A 27 -18.16 -14.11 -13.70
N SER A 28 -17.66 -14.21 -12.50
CA SER A 28 -16.30 -13.81 -12.18
C SER A 28 -15.44 -15.00 -11.80
N ILE A 29 -14.13 -14.80 -11.86
CA ILE A 29 -13.15 -15.67 -11.25
C ILE A 29 -12.43 -14.89 -10.18
N VAL A 30 -12.18 -15.58 -9.08
CA VAL A 30 -11.44 -15.03 -7.94
C VAL A 30 -9.99 -15.49 -8.01
N TYR A 31 -9.09 -14.54 -7.79
CA TYR A 31 -7.66 -14.71 -7.72
C TYR A 31 -7.12 -14.13 -6.42
N ALA A 32 -5.93 -14.54 -6.02
CA ALA A 32 -5.20 -13.91 -4.92
C ALA A 32 -3.82 -13.45 -5.38
N GLY A 33 -3.43 -12.25 -4.98
CA GLY A 33 -2.07 -11.73 -5.09
C GLY A 33 -1.44 -11.58 -3.71
N ILE A 34 -0.31 -12.25 -3.46
CA ILE A 34 0.45 -12.15 -2.21
C ILE A 34 1.72 -11.37 -2.48
N GLU A 35 1.88 -10.25 -1.78
CA GLU A 35 3.02 -9.34 -1.87
C GLU A 35 3.89 -9.44 -0.63
N VAL A 36 5.19 -9.65 -0.80
CA VAL A 36 6.18 -9.42 0.24
C VAL A 36 6.65 -7.97 0.14
N GLY A 37 6.18 -7.14 1.07
CA GLY A 37 6.56 -5.73 1.21
C GLY A 37 7.58 -5.50 2.32
N SER A 38 8.09 -4.28 2.42
CA SER A 38 9.13 -3.90 3.41
C SER A 38 8.69 -4.08 4.86
N LYS A 39 7.41 -3.85 5.18
CA LYS A 39 6.88 -3.93 6.55
C LYS A 39 6.07 -5.19 6.82
N GLY A 40 5.78 -5.99 5.81
CA GLY A 40 4.96 -7.18 5.99
C GLY A 40 4.53 -7.82 4.69
N VAL A 41 3.79 -8.90 4.82
CA VAL A 41 3.17 -9.62 3.71
C VAL A 41 1.72 -9.22 3.60
N LYS A 42 1.28 -8.91 2.38
CA LYS A 42 -0.10 -8.52 2.07
C LYS A 42 -0.71 -9.52 1.10
N MET A 43 -2.01 -9.75 1.23
CA MET A 43 -2.78 -10.52 0.27
C MET A 43 -3.98 -9.70 -0.17
N SER A 44 -4.14 -9.54 -1.48
CA SER A 44 -5.35 -8.98 -2.10
C SER A 44 -6.10 -10.08 -2.83
N VAL A 45 -7.36 -10.27 -2.48
CA VAL A 45 -8.29 -11.15 -3.18
C VAL A 45 -9.02 -10.33 -4.23
N ILE A 46 -8.96 -10.77 -5.48
CA ILE A 46 -9.36 -9.99 -6.66
C ILE A 46 -10.40 -10.78 -7.44
N GLU A 47 -11.54 -10.14 -7.65
CA GLU A 47 -12.60 -10.64 -8.52
C GLU A 47 -12.41 -10.06 -9.93
N ILE A 48 -12.33 -10.91 -10.96
CA ILE A 48 -12.18 -10.50 -12.36
C ILE A 48 -13.43 -10.91 -13.15
N ASN A 49 -14.07 -9.95 -13.81
CA ASN A 49 -15.23 -10.18 -14.66
C ASN A 49 -14.81 -10.68 -16.05
N ARG A 50 -15.20 -11.91 -16.41
CA ARG A 50 -14.86 -12.53 -17.71
C ARG A 50 -15.66 -12.03 -18.91
N LYS A 51 -16.80 -11.39 -18.71
CA LYS A 51 -17.70 -11.00 -19.82
C LYS A 51 -17.33 -9.71 -20.54
N ASN A 52 -16.47 -8.90 -19.97
CA ASN A 52 -16.13 -7.60 -20.55
C ASN A 52 -14.91 -7.71 -21.45
N LYS A 53 -15.13 -7.86 -22.76
CA LYS A 53 -14.08 -7.91 -23.80
C LYS A 53 -13.37 -6.57 -24.01
N LYS A 54 -13.90 -5.47 -23.46
CA LYS A 54 -13.32 -4.11 -23.53
C LYS A 54 -12.77 -3.71 -22.15
N GLY A 55 -11.58 -4.18 -21.84
CA GLY A 55 -10.95 -3.93 -20.55
C GLY A 55 -11.49 -4.87 -19.46
N GLN A 56 -10.60 -5.69 -18.86
CA GLN A 56 -10.99 -6.52 -17.73
C GLN A 56 -11.28 -5.63 -16.53
N VAL A 57 -12.56 -5.57 -16.14
CA VAL A 57 -12.94 -4.92 -14.88
C VAL A 57 -12.62 -5.90 -13.75
N TYR A 58 -11.70 -5.54 -12.90
CA TYR A 58 -11.40 -6.27 -11.67
C TYR A 58 -11.74 -5.43 -10.44
N GLN A 59 -12.04 -6.11 -9.35
CA GLN A 59 -12.34 -5.48 -8.08
C GLN A 59 -11.64 -6.22 -6.94
N ILE A 60 -11.11 -5.47 -5.99
CA ILE A 60 -10.56 -6.02 -4.76
C ILE A 60 -11.73 -6.31 -3.83
N VAL A 61 -11.92 -7.58 -3.48
CA VAL A 61 -13.00 -8.02 -2.60
C VAL A 61 -12.54 -8.25 -1.17
N LYS A 62 -11.23 -8.44 -0.96
CA LYS A 62 -10.64 -8.58 0.38
C LYS A 62 -9.17 -8.22 0.37
N ASP A 63 -8.73 -7.53 1.44
CA ASP A 63 -7.33 -7.28 1.75
C ASP A 63 -6.99 -7.82 3.13
N THR A 64 -5.79 -8.36 3.26
CA THR A 64 -5.26 -8.84 4.53
C THR A 64 -3.75 -8.56 4.58
N SER A 65 -3.23 -8.12 5.71
CA SER A 65 -1.80 -7.89 5.90
C SER A 65 -1.31 -8.46 7.22
N ILE A 66 -0.05 -8.93 7.22
CA ILE A 66 0.67 -9.43 8.39
C ILE A 66 2.02 -8.72 8.44
N ASN A 67 2.33 -8.06 9.56
CA ASN A 67 3.61 -7.37 9.72
C ASN A 67 4.76 -8.36 9.94
N SER A 68 5.91 -8.15 9.25
CA SER A 68 7.08 -9.04 9.37
C SER A 68 8.46 -8.36 9.26
N ASP A 69 8.53 -7.12 8.75
CA ASP A 69 9.76 -6.30 8.62
C ASP A 69 10.93 -7.01 7.90
N PHE A 70 10.66 -7.67 6.77
CA PHE A 70 11.63 -8.50 6.04
C PHE A 70 12.94 -7.76 5.70
N ILE A 71 12.88 -6.46 5.43
CA ILE A 71 14.05 -5.65 5.05
C ILE A 71 15.09 -5.45 6.15
N THR A 72 14.82 -5.90 7.37
CA THR A 72 15.84 -5.97 8.43
C THR A 72 16.84 -7.10 8.17
N PHE A 73 16.52 -8.05 7.28
CA PHE A 73 17.36 -9.18 6.88
C PHE A 73 17.99 -9.92 8.08
N SER A 74 17.18 -10.31 9.02
CA SER A 74 17.54 -11.11 10.18
C SER A 74 16.79 -12.44 10.20
N SER A 75 17.33 -13.45 10.86
CA SER A 75 16.64 -14.75 10.96
C SER A 75 15.22 -14.64 11.53
N PRO A 76 14.95 -13.87 12.62
CA PRO A 76 13.58 -13.71 13.10
C PRO A 76 12.64 -13.10 12.06
N THR A 77 13.06 -12.05 11.33
CA THR A 77 12.22 -11.39 10.32
C THR A 77 12.03 -12.23 9.07
N PHE A 78 13.02 -13.07 8.72
CA PHE A 78 12.90 -14.06 7.67
C PHE A 78 11.81 -15.10 7.98
N PHE A 79 11.89 -15.72 9.17
CA PHE A 79 10.90 -16.73 9.56
C PHE A 79 9.51 -16.16 9.75
N SER A 80 9.37 -14.97 10.32
CA SER A 80 8.06 -14.30 10.44
C SER A 80 7.46 -13.95 9.07
N THR A 81 8.29 -13.60 8.09
CA THR A 81 7.83 -13.35 6.71
C THR A 81 7.40 -14.63 6.03
N LEU A 82 8.18 -15.70 6.15
CA LEU A 82 7.84 -17.01 5.60
C LEU A 82 6.54 -17.56 6.20
N GLU A 83 6.35 -17.39 7.51
CA GLU A 83 5.12 -17.79 8.20
C GLU A 83 3.92 -16.95 7.72
N ALA A 84 4.09 -15.65 7.59
CA ALA A 84 3.05 -14.77 7.07
C ALA A 84 2.64 -15.13 5.63
N MET A 85 3.60 -15.47 4.75
CA MET A 85 3.31 -15.94 3.40
C MET A 85 2.51 -17.25 3.42
N ASP A 86 2.92 -18.22 4.24
CA ASP A 86 2.24 -19.50 4.38
C ASP A 86 0.81 -19.35 4.91
N LEU A 87 0.62 -18.54 5.95
CA LEU A 87 -0.70 -18.25 6.52
C LEU A 87 -1.64 -17.63 5.48
N LEU A 88 -1.16 -16.64 4.72
CA LEU A 88 -1.98 -15.98 3.70
C LEU A 88 -2.26 -16.89 2.51
N PHE A 89 -1.31 -17.71 2.09
CA PHE A 89 -1.48 -18.71 1.04
C PHE A 89 -2.52 -19.76 1.45
N ASN A 90 -2.39 -20.34 2.64
CA ASN A 90 -3.36 -21.28 3.18
C ASN A 90 -4.75 -20.66 3.39
N LYS A 91 -4.81 -19.37 3.76
CA LYS A 91 -6.07 -18.63 3.86
C LYS A 91 -6.75 -18.50 2.50
N ALA A 92 -6.00 -18.18 1.45
CA ALA A 92 -6.52 -18.14 0.08
C ALA A 92 -7.08 -19.48 -0.35
N LEU A 93 -6.32 -20.57 -0.14
CA LEU A 93 -6.72 -21.94 -0.50
C LEU A 93 -7.93 -22.43 0.28
N LYS A 94 -7.89 -22.34 1.62
CA LYS A 94 -8.84 -23.04 2.50
C LYS A 94 -10.03 -22.21 2.91
N GLN A 95 -9.84 -20.90 3.15
CA GLN A 95 -10.94 -20.03 3.59
C GLN A 95 -11.68 -19.42 2.40
N TYR A 96 -10.96 -19.05 1.33
CA TYR A 96 -11.55 -18.40 0.16
C TYR A 96 -11.76 -19.34 -1.03
N ASP A 97 -11.39 -20.60 -0.90
CA ASP A 97 -11.53 -21.64 -1.94
C ASP A 97 -10.91 -21.22 -3.29
N ILE A 98 -9.74 -20.57 -3.21
CA ILE A 98 -8.99 -20.15 -4.40
C ILE A 98 -7.97 -21.23 -4.72
N SER A 99 -8.11 -21.86 -5.90
CA SER A 99 -7.15 -22.91 -6.33
C SER A 99 -5.72 -22.35 -6.44
N SER A 100 -4.72 -23.19 -6.16
CA SER A 100 -3.33 -22.79 -6.08
C SER A 100 -2.82 -22.09 -7.35
N ASP A 101 -3.21 -22.53 -8.53
CA ASP A 101 -2.87 -21.94 -9.82
C ASP A 101 -3.39 -20.50 -10.00
N ARG A 102 -4.35 -20.06 -9.16
CA ARG A 102 -4.90 -18.71 -9.13
C ARG A 102 -4.34 -17.83 -8.02
N ILE A 103 -3.33 -18.31 -7.30
CA ILE A 103 -2.62 -17.54 -6.29
C ILE A 103 -1.28 -17.10 -6.86
N PHE A 104 -1.05 -15.82 -6.98
CA PHE A 104 0.19 -15.22 -7.47
C PHE A 104 1.01 -14.64 -6.33
N THR A 105 2.33 -14.77 -6.41
CA THR A 105 3.25 -14.30 -5.36
C THR A 105 4.34 -13.42 -5.95
N ALA A 106 4.63 -12.29 -5.29
CA ALA A 106 5.65 -11.36 -5.74
C ALA A 106 6.34 -10.65 -4.57
N VAL A 107 7.58 -10.21 -4.80
CA VAL A 107 8.34 -9.35 -3.88
C VAL A 107 8.36 -7.94 -4.44
N SER A 108 8.01 -6.95 -3.62
CA SER A 108 7.95 -5.54 -4.02
C SER A 108 9.33 -4.97 -4.36
N SER A 109 9.35 -3.94 -5.19
CA SER A 109 10.58 -3.22 -5.57
C SER A 109 11.27 -2.57 -4.37
N GLY A 110 10.53 -2.21 -3.33
CA GLY A 110 11.09 -1.67 -2.09
C GLY A 110 11.97 -2.69 -1.36
N VAL A 111 11.54 -3.95 -1.29
CA VAL A 111 12.33 -5.06 -0.73
C VAL A 111 13.53 -5.37 -1.63
N LYS A 112 13.29 -5.51 -2.94
CA LYS A 112 14.35 -5.76 -3.91
C LYS A 112 15.43 -4.67 -3.85
N GLY A 113 15.04 -3.41 -3.91
CA GLY A 113 15.98 -2.29 -3.88
C GLY A 113 16.77 -2.20 -2.55
N GLN A 114 16.17 -2.59 -1.41
CA GLN A 114 16.90 -2.66 -0.15
C GLN A 114 17.91 -3.80 -0.15
N ALA A 115 17.52 -4.99 -0.65
CA ALA A 115 18.40 -6.14 -0.78
C ALA A 115 19.59 -5.87 -1.71
N ASP A 116 19.35 -5.18 -2.82
CA ASP A 116 20.39 -4.78 -3.77
C ASP A 116 21.40 -3.81 -3.13
N ARG A 117 20.93 -2.79 -2.38
CA ARG A 117 21.78 -1.82 -1.67
C ARG A 117 22.64 -2.45 -0.56
N GLU A 118 22.12 -3.45 0.11
CA GLU A 118 22.82 -4.12 1.21
C GLU A 118 23.55 -5.40 0.77
N HIS A 119 23.56 -5.71 -0.53
CA HIS A 119 24.14 -6.94 -1.09
C HIS A 119 23.55 -8.22 -0.46
N LYS A 120 22.21 -8.20 -0.22
CA LYS A 120 21.46 -9.27 0.45
C LYS A 120 20.40 -9.93 -0.46
N THR A 121 20.61 -9.92 -1.76
CA THR A 121 19.68 -10.52 -2.74
C THR A 121 19.45 -12.01 -2.48
N GLU A 122 20.43 -12.70 -1.90
CA GLU A 122 20.31 -14.10 -1.47
C GLU A 122 19.17 -14.34 -0.46
N TRP A 123 18.81 -13.35 0.38
CA TRP A 123 17.69 -13.47 1.32
C TRP A 123 16.35 -13.61 0.60
N ILE A 124 16.18 -12.92 -0.52
CA ILE A 124 14.99 -13.04 -1.37
C ILE A 124 14.93 -14.43 -2.02
N ASN A 125 16.06 -14.91 -2.53
CA ASN A 125 16.14 -16.25 -3.15
C ASN A 125 15.86 -17.34 -2.12
N ASN A 126 16.47 -17.26 -0.93
CA ASN A 126 16.24 -18.19 0.17
C ASN A 126 14.78 -18.17 0.65
N LEU A 127 14.14 -17.00 0.69
CA LEU A 127 12.72 -16.87 1.01
C LEU A 127 11.86 -17.60 -0.03
N ALA A 128 12.15 -17.38 -1.32
CA ALA A 128 11.44 -18.02 -2.41
C ALA A 128 11.53 -19.55 -2.33
N ASP A 129 12.74 -20.09 -2.14
CA ASP A 129 12.96 -21.52 -2.09
C ASP A 129 12.36 -22.15 -0.82
N SER A 130 12.46 -21.47 0.33
CA SER A 130 11.82 -21.90 1.58
C SER A 130 10.30 -21.91 1.47
N PHE A 131 9.71 -20.91 0.81
CA PHE A 131 8.27 -20.84 0.59
C PHE A 131 7.79 -21.95 -0.33
N LYS A 132 8.44 -22.17 -1.49
CA LYS A 132 8.14 -23.28 -2.42
C LYS A 132 8.16 -24.65 -1.72
N LYS A 133 9.19 -24.87 -0.89
CA LYS A 133 9.33 -26.10 -0.11
C LYS A 133 8.18 -26.25 0.91
N ARG A 134 7.81 -25.15 1.58
CA ARG A 134 6.79 -25.17 2.63
C ARG A 134 5.40 -25.47 2.11
N ILE A 135 5.05 -24.94 0.93
CA ILE A 135 3.76 -25.20 0.27
C ILE A 135 3.78 -26.44 -0.63
N ALA A 136 4.91 -27.16 -0.73
CA ALA A 136 5.13 -28.33 -1.59
C ALA A 136 4.90 -28.05 -3.10
N GLU A 137 5.24 -26.84 -3.56
CA GLU A 137 5.10 -26.43 -4.97
C GLU A 137 6.43 -25.91 -5.52
N PRO A 138 7.33 -26.77 -5.99
CA PRO A 138 8.66 -26.38 -6.48
C PRO A 138 8.63 -25.47 -7.70
N SER A 139 7.57 -25.53 -8.51
CA SER A 139 7.38 -24.69 -9.70
C SER A 139 6.76 -23.30 -9.39
N ARG A 140 6.38 -23.03 -8.13
CA ARG A 140 5.80 -21.74 -7.73
C ARG A 140 6.75 -20.60 -8.04
N ASN A 141 6.27 -19.59 -8.75
CA ASN A 141 7.04 -18.39 -9.01
C ASN A 141 6.89 -17.38 -7.87
N LEU A 142 8.01 -16.85 -7.37
CA LEU A 142 8.06 -15.69 -6.49
C LEU A 142 8.96 -14.64 -7.18
N THR A 143 8.33 -13.76 -7.95
CA THR A 143 9.05 -12.76 -8.77
C THR A 143 9.38 -11.52 -7.93
N ALA A 144 10.65 -11.11 -7.92
CA ALA A 144 11.05 -9.81 -7.40
C ALA A 144 10.90 -8.75 -8.48
N ILE A 145 9.99 -7.79 -8.27
CA ILE A 145 9.60 -6.79 -9.27
C ILE A 145 10.53 -5.58 -9.21
N GLY A 146 10.89 -5.05 -10.39
CA GLY A 146 11.66 -3.81 -10.52
C GLY A 146 10.80 -2.57 -10.24
N ILE A 147 11.45 -1.46 -9.88
CA ILE A 147 10.76 -0.22 -9.49
C ILE A 147 9.90 0.35 -10.65
N ALA A 148 10.40 0.31 -11.89
CA ALA A 148 9.65 0.79 -13.04
C ALA A 148 8.41 -0.05 -13.35
N GLU A 149 8.51 -1.37 -13.20
CA GLU A 149 7.39 -2.29 -13.38
C GLU A 149 6.36 -2.09 -12.27
N GLU A 150 6.78 -2.01 -11.01
CA GLU A 150 5.85 -1.78 -9.90
C GLU A 150 5.14 -0.43 -10.02
N ALA A 151 5.86 0.65 -10.39
CA ALA A 151 5.28 1.96 -10.60
C ALA A 151 4.24 1.96 -11.73
N LYS A 152 4.55 1.29 -12.85
CA LYS A 152 3.63 1.09 -13.98
C LYS A 152 2.39 0.29 -13.56
N LEU A 153 2.58 -0.80 -12.83
CA LEU A 153 1.48 -1.63 -12.31
C LEU A 153 0.63 -0.87 -11.29
N SER A 154 1.25 -0.06 -10.42
CA SER A 154 0.53 0.82 -9.50
C SER A 154 -0.37 1.78 -10.25
N HIS A 155 0.14 2.41 -11.30
CA HIS A 155 -0.65 3.32 -12.11
C HIS A 155 -1.84 2.60 -12.79
N LEU A 156 -1.60 1.44 -13.38
CA LEU A 156 -2.64 0.64 -14.04
C LEU A 156 -3.70 0.10 -13.06
N GLY A 157 -3.29 -0.15 -11.81
CA GLY A 157 -4.18 -0.71 -10.78
C GLY A 157 -4.95 0.33 -9.98
N ILE A 158 -4.46 1.56 -9.90
CA ILE A 158 -5.01 2.62 -9.06
C ILE A 158 -5.80 3.64 -9.88
N VAL A 159 -5.25 4.05 -11.04
CA VAL A 159 -5.84 5.10 -11.86
C VAL A 159 -6.89 4.51 -12.81
N PRO A 160 -8.14 4.99 -12.75
CA PRO A 160 -9.19 4.55 -13.69
C PRO A 160 -8.79 4.78 -15.15
N GLU A 161 -9.31 3.96 -16.04
CA GLU A 161 -8.96 3.99 -17.47
C GLU A 161 -9.21 5.36 -18.11
N GLU A 162 -10.32 6.01 -17.74
CA GLU A 162 -10.73 7.32 -18.26
C GLU A 162 -9.82 8.47 -17.82
N ARG A 163 -9.05 8.25 -16.73
CA ARG A 163 -8.11 9.25 -16.17
C ARG A 163 -6.65 8.87 -16.37
N ARG A 164 -6.38 7.73 -16.99
CA ARG A 164 -5.04 7.12 -17.09
C ARG A 164 -4.00 8.04 -17.74
N TYR A 165 -4.41 8.79 -18.74
CA TYR A 165 -3.50 9.64 -19.53
C TYR A 165 -3.48 11.12 -19.08
N SER A 166 -4.27 11.47 -18.07
CA SER A 166 -4.29 12.81 -17.46
C SER A 166 -3.86 12.83 -16.00
N THR A 167 -3.46 11.67 -15.44
CA THR A 167 -3.09 11.54 -14.03
C THR A 167 -1.62 11.16 -13.88
N PHE A 168 -0.91 11.90 -13.06
CA PHE A 168 0.39 11.54 -12.51
C PHE A 168 0.18 10.83 -11.18
N LEU A 169 0.54 9.56 -11.08
CA LEU A 169 0.45 8.80 -9.83
C LEU A 169 1.77 8.86 -9.07
N ILE A 170 1.70 9.07 -7.76
CA ILE A 170 2.82 9.03 -6.82
C ILE A 170 2.48 8.10 -5.68
N ASP A 171 3.20 6.99 -5.54
CA ASP A 171 3.05 6.03 -4.44
C ASP A 171 4.18 6.26 -3.41
N ILE A 172 3.83 6.80 -2.24
CA ILE A 172 4.76 7.06 -1.15
C ILE A 172 4.81 5.83 -0.24
N GLY A 173 5.81 4.98 -0.47
CA GLY A 173 6.07 3.81 0.35
C GLY A 173 6.81 4.13 1.66
N SER A 174 7.22 3.08 2.38
CA SER A 174 8.00 3.27 3.61
C SER A 174 9.47 3.60 3.35
N GLY A 175 10.09 2.97 2.35
CA GLY A 175 11.52 3.12 2.04
C GLY A 175 11.82 4.03 0.86
N ASN A 176 10.91 4.14 -0.10
CA ASN A 176 11.04 4.92 -1.33
C ASN A 176 9.69 5.48 -1.77
N THR A 177 9.74 6.41 -2.71
CA THR A 177 8.58 6.89 -3.46
C THR A 177 8.76 6.55 -4.92
N LYS A 178 7.70 6.10 -5.58
CA LYS A 178 7.68 5.75 -6.99
C LYS A 178 6.35 6.13 -7.63
N GLY A 179 6.34 6.23 -8.94
CA GLY A 179 5.12 6.59 -9.67
C GLY A 179 5.43 6.95 -11.11
N GLY A 180 4.58 7.74 -11.70
CA GLY A 180 4.74 8.21 -13.07
C GLY A 180 3.43 8.35 -13.82
N TYR A 181 3.50 8.41 -15.13
CA TYR A 181 2.36 8.62 -16.01
C TYR A 181 2.58 8.06 -17.41
N PHE A 182 1.52 8.00 -18.20
CA PHE A 182 1.53 7.60 -19.61
C PHE A 182 1.36 8.82 -20.50
N PRO A 183 2.44 9.30 -21.19
CA PRO A 183 2.41 10.60 -21.89
C PRO A 183 1.68 10.57 -23.25
N PHE A 184 1.52 9.40 -23.90
CA PHE A 184 1.12 9.32 -25.30
C PHE A 184 -0.19 8.59 -25.58
N GLY A 185 -1.10 8.53 -24.60
CA GLY A 185 -2.40 7.86 -24.78
C GLY A 185 -2.30 6.35 -25.01
N ASN A 186 -1.18 5.73 -24.62
CA ASN A 186 -0.97 4.28 -24.66
C ASN A 186 -0.30 3.80 -23.35
N THR A 187 -0.38 2.52 -23.07
CA THR A 187 0.20 1.92 -21.87
C THR A 187 1.58 1.29 -22.07
N THR A 188 2.21 1.49 -23.23
CA THR A 188 3.57 1.01 -23.54
C THR A 188 4.60 1.95 -22.94
N ASP A 189 4.42 3.24 -23.16
CA ASP A 189 5.35 4.29 -22.77
C ASP A 189 5.00 4.82 -21.40
N PHE A 190 5.76 4.43 -20.39
CA PHE A 190 5.59 4.89 -19.02
C PHE A 190 6.78 5.75 -18.60
N LYS A 191 6.51 6.96 -18.15
CA LYS A 191 7.54 7.86 -17.59
C LYS A 191 7.62 7.66 -16.09
N LEU A 192 8.73 7.10 -15.65
CA LEU A 192 9.01 6.80 -14.25
C LEU A 192 9.31 8.06 -13.45
N PHE A 193 8.73 8.15 -12.26
CA PHE A 193 9.12 9.04 -11.18
C PHE A 193 9.58 8.18 -9.99
N GLN A 194 10.73 8.51 -9.41
CA GLN A 194 11.24 7.77 -8.26
C GLN A 194 12.09 8.64 -7.33
N LEU A 195 11.98 8.37 -6.04
CA LEU A 195 12.80 8.96 -4.99
C LEU A 195 13.28 7.85 -4.04
N ASN A 196 14.50 7.95 -3.55
CA ASN A 196 15.02 7.08 -2.50
C ASN A 196 14.51 7.46 -1.09
N TRP A 197 13.43 8.23 -1.04
CA TRP A 197 12.78 8.72 0.17
C TRP A 197 11.37 8.15 0.25
N GLY A 198 11.06 7.60 1.42
CA GLY A 198 9.74 7.17 1.82
C GLY A 198 9.48 7.59 3.27
N THR A 199 8.35 7.25 3.83
CA THR A 199 7.96 7.67 5.19
C THR A 199 8.99 7.24 6.23
N LYS A 200 9.39 5.95 6.25
CA LYS A 200 10.35 5.40 7.23
C LYS A 200 11.77 5.89 6.98
N SER A 201 12.22 5.94 5.72
CA SER A 201 13.58 6.40 5.40
C SER A 201 13.77 7.88 5.75
N THR A 202 12.77 8.73 5.56
CA THR A 202 12.77 10.14 5.97
C THR A 202 12.80 10.27 7.50
N ALA A 203 11.95 9.50 8.20
CA ALA A 203 11.94 9.49 9.67
C ALA A 203 13.28 9.04 10.26
N ASN A 204 13.85 7.95 9.74
CA ASN A 204 15.15 7.42 10.17
C ASN A 204 16.29 8.42 9.94
N ALA A 205 16.28 9.15 8.82
CA ALA A 205 17.28 10.17 8.55
C ALA A 205 17.20 11.32 9.55
N ALA A 206 15.99 11.75 9.95
CA ALA A 206 15.79 12.75 10.98
C ALA A 206 16.21 12.25 12.38
N ASP A 207 15.82 11.02 12.74
CA ASP A 207 16.21 10.40 14.02
C ASP A 207 17.73 10.21 14.14
N LYS A 208 18.41 9.79 13.07
CA LYS A 208 19.87 9.67 13.04
C LYS A 208 20.55 11.01 13.30
N ARG A 209 20.02 12.10 12.74
CA ARG A 209 20.54 13.46 12.96
C ARG A 209 20.19 14.03 14.33
N SER A 210 19.22 13.44 15.03
CA SER A 210 18.83 13.88 16.39
C SER A 210 19.84 13.49 17.46
N GLU A 211 20.80 12.60 17.13
CA GLU A 211 21.87 12.15 18.02
C GLU A 211 21.33 11.80 19.43
N ASP A 212 21.87 12.43 20.47
CA ASP A 212 21.49 12.18 21.88
C ASP A 212 20.23 12.94 22.30
N ASP A 213 19.88 14.07 21.64
CA ASP A 213 18.67 14.82 21.94
C ASP A 213 17.47 14.25 21.17
N LYS A 214 16.71 13.36 21.80
CA LYS A 214 15.52 12.71 21.25
C LYS A 214 14.21 13.48 21.48
N THR A 215 14.28 14.73 21.92
CA THR A 215 13.08 15.57 22.08
C THR A 215 12.36 15.78 20.75
N LEU A 216 11.04 15.95 20.81
CA LEU A 216 10.23 16.19 19.62
C LEU A 216 10.63 17.50 18.92
N VAL A 217 11.04 18.51 19.68
CA VAL A 217 11.49 19.81 19.17
C VAL A 217 12.78 19.65 18.34
N ASN A 218 13.75 18.90 18.86
CA ASN A 218 14.96 18.62 18.09
C ASN A 218 14.67 17.74 16.88
N TYR A 219 13.83 16.71 17.04
CA TYR A 219 13.40 15.90 15.91
C TYR A 219 12.78 16.75 14.79
N GLN A 220 11.86 17.66 15.10
CA GLN A 220 11.25 18.58 14.11
C GLN A 220 12.31 19.44 13.41
N LYS A 221 13.30 19.96 14.15
CA LYS A 221 14.41 20.73 13.59
C LYS A 221 15.26 19.88 12.63
N GLN A 222 15.59 18.63 13.01
CA GLN A 222 16.36 17.75 12.14
C GLN A 222 15.55 17.27 10.93
N LEU A 223 14.26 16.97 11.12
CA LEU A 223 13.35 16.63 10.03
C LEU A 223 13.27 17.78 9.00
N SER A 224 13.13 19.02 9.45
CA SER A 224 13.12 20.19 8.56
C SER A 224 14.41 20.29 7.74
N ARG A 225 15.57 19.99 8.35
CA ARG A 225 16.86 19.98 7.63
C ARG A 225 16.93 18.86 6.58
N VAL A 226 16.44 17.66 6.90
CA VAL A 226 16.37 16.53 5.95
C VAL A 226 15.46 16.91 4.78
N LEU A 227 14.27 17.42 5.08
CA LEU A 227 13.26 17.77 4.08
C LEU A 227 13.70 18.92 3.17
N SER A 228 14.29 19.98 3.71
CA SER A 228 14.74 21.16 2.93
C SER A 228 16.13 20.99 2.31
N GLY A 229 16.82 19.90 2.60
CA GLY A 229 18.11 19.56 2.01
C GLY A 229 17.98 18.46 0.95
N ALA A 230 18.31 17.21 1.34
CA ALA A 230 18.39 16.10 0.41
C ALA A 230 17.03 15.74 -0.24
N VAL A 231 15.97 15.73 0.57
CA VAL A 231 14.63 15.37 0.03
C VAL A 231 14.14 16.36 -1.02
N GLU A 232 14.24 17.66 -0.75
CA GLU A 232 13.79 18.69 -1.69
C GLU A 232 14.60 18.69 -2.97
N LYS A 233 15.93 18.56 -2.87
CA LYS A 233 16.81 18.45 -4.02
C LYS A 233 16.43 17.27 -4.92
N ASP A 234 16.25 16.09 -4.30
CA ASP A 234 15.91 14.87 -5.04
C ASP A 234 14.51 14.96 -5.65
N ALA A 235 13.53 15.56 -4.94
CA ALA A 235 12.17 15.76 -5.44
C ALA A 235 12.13 16.71 -6.64
N VAL A 236 12.84 17.84 -6.57
CA VAL A 236 12.97 18.78 -7.71
C VAL A 236 13.55 18.08 -8.93
N TYR A 237 14.64 17.33 -8.73
CA TYR A 237 15.28 16.61 -9.83
C TYR A 237 14.35 15.57 -10.46
N ALA A 238 13.73 14.72 -9.65
CA ALA A 238 12.86 13.64 -10.12
C ALA A 238 11.61 14.15 -10.85
N VAL A 239 11.01 15.24 -10.38
CA VAL A 239 9.84 15.86 -11.05
C VAL A 239 10.26 16.46 -12.40
N ASN A 240 11.39 17.16 -12.47
CA ASN A 240 11.90 17.73 -13.72
C ASN A 240 12.29 16.64 -14.72
N GLU A 241 12.99 15.60 -14.28
CA GLU A 241 13.39 14.47 -15.13
C GLU A 241 12.19 13.71 -15.69
N SER A 242 11.15 13.54 -14.91
CA SER A 242 9.92 12.86 -15.35
C SER A 242 9.15 13.63 -16.41
N GLY A 243 9.40 14.94 -16.57
CA GLY A 243 8.65 15.81 -17.49
C GLY A 243 7.17 15.96 -17.13
N ALA A 244 6.83 15.78 -15.84
CA ALA A 244 5.46 15.69 -15.35
C ALA A 244 4.64 16.98 -15.48
N TYR A 245 5.32 18.11 -15.57
CA TYR A 245 4.71 19.41 -15.45
C TYR A 245 3.61 19.70 -16.48
N ASN A 246 3.82 19.29 -17.72
CA ASN A 246 2.96 19.69 -18.83
C ASN A 246 1.91 18.63 -19.20
N MET A 247 1.97 17.44 -18.60
CA MET A 247 1.27 16.28 -19.14
C MET A 247 0.10 15.79 -18.30
N SER A 248 -0.05 16.30 -17.07
CA SER A 248 -1.06 15.79 -16.13
C SER A 248 -1.82 16.91 -15.48
N ASP A 249 -3.16 16.88 -15.55
CA ASP A 249 -4.03 17.79 -14.80
C ASP A 249 -4.18 17.36 -13.34
N TYR A 250 -4.08 16.05 -13.11
CA TYR A 250 -4.32 15.41 -11.82
C TYR A 250 -3.04 14.80 -11.26
N VAL A 251 -2.81 15.01 -9.97
CA VAL A 251 -1.75 14.35 -9.19
C VAL A 251 -2.41 13.46 -8.14
N ALA A 252 -2.42 12.16 -8.38
CA ALA A 252 -2.93 11.17 -7.45
C ALA A 252 -1.79 10.66 -6.56
N ILE A 253 -2.01 10.67 -5.25
CA ILE A 253 -1.02 10.24 -4.26
C ILE A 253 -1.56 9.03 -3.54
N SER A 254 -0.79 7.95 -3.51
CA SER A 254 -1.11 6.69 -2.85
C SER A 254 -0.06 6.30 -1.81
N GLY A 255 -0.26 5.16 -1.18
CA GLY A 255 0.59 4.65 -0.12
C GLY A 255 0.05 4.92 1.27
N GLY A 256 0.75 4.41 2.28
CA GLY A 256 0.29 4.49 3.67
C GLY A 256 0.09 5.91 4.17
N ILE A 257 0.92 6.84 3.72
CA ILE A 257 0.80 8.24 4.16
C ILE A 257 -0.39 8.97 3.50
N ALA A 258 -0.74 8.63 2.26
CA ALA A 258 -1.93 9.18 1.62
C ALA A 258 -3.21 8.71 2.34
N TRP A 259 -3.29 7.42 2.66
CA TRP A 259 -4.37 6.86 3.48
C TRP A 259 -4.47 7.54 4.85
N SER A 260 -3.34 7.68 5.57
CA SER A 260 -3.32 8.30 6.89
C SER A 260 -3.72 9.77 6.84
N THR A 261 -3.19 10.53 5.87
CA THR A 261 -3.51 11.94 5.67
C THR A 261 -5.00 12.14 5.37
N ALA A 262 -5.58 11.35 4.45
CA ALA A 262 -7.00 11.41 4.14
C ALA A 262 -7.88 11.07 5.35
N THR A 263 -7.50 10.02 6.12
CA THR A 263 -8.25 9.60 7.33
C THR A 263 -8.24 10.66 8.43
N LEU A 264 -7.11 11.37 8.61
CA LEU A 264 -6.99 12.38 9.66
C LEU A 264 -7.58 13.73 9.26
N LEU A 265 -7.55 14.10 7.97
CA LEU A 265 -8.15 15.34 7.47
C LEU A 265 -9.65 15.24 7.28
N TYR A 266 -10.13 14.12 6.74
CA TYR A 266 -11.53 13.93 6.32
C TYR A 266 -12.10 12.61 6.84
N PRO A 267 -12.22 12.45 8.17
CA PRO A 267 -12.75 11.23 8.77
C PRO A 267 -14.19 10.93 8.33
N GLU A 268 -14.96 11.94 7.92
CA GLU A 268 -16.31 11.80 7.34
C GLU A 268 -16.31 11.14 5.96
N LEU A 269 -15.20 11.22 5.22
CA LEU A 269 -15.05 10.60 3.90
C LEU A 269 -14.42 9.20 3.99
N ILE A 270 -14.65 8.48 5.10
CA ILE A 270 -14.03 7.18 5.36
C ILE A 270 -14.31 6.14 4.26
N ASP A 271 -15.47 6.22 3.64
CA ASP A 271 -15.91 5.30 2.59
C ASP A 271 -15.43 5.69 1.18
N ASN A 272 -14.90 6.89 1.02
CA ASN A 272 -14.41 7.35 -0.28
C ASN A 272 -13.01 6.77 -0.54
N ALA A 273 -12.84 6.04 -1.62
CA ALA A 273 -11.54 5.49 -2.02
C ALA A 273 -10.55 6.60 -2.43
N VAL A 274 -11.07 7.70 -2.96
CA VAL A 274 -10.29 8.86 -3.44
C VAL A 274 -10.86 10.12 -2.81
N VAL A 275 -9.98 10.98 -2.30
CA VAL A 275 -10.34 12.21 -1.60
C VAL A 275 -9.54 13.37 -2.20
N PRO A 276 -10.18 14.45 -2.68
CA PRO A 276 -9.47 15.66 -3.11
C PRO A 276 -8.81 16.33 -1.91
N VAL A 277 -7.67 16.97 -2.12
CA VAL A 277 -6.93 17.65 -1.06
C VAL A 277 -6.18 18.85 -1.64
N THR A 278 -6.02 19.89 -0.83
CA THR A 278 -5.18 21.04 -1.15
C THR A 278 -3.83 20.95 -0.44
N TYR A 279 -2.85 21.67 -0.96
CA TYR A 279 -1.55 21.81 -0.32
C TYR A 279 -1.68 22.41 1.09
N GLU A 280 -2.52 23.43 1.24
CA GLU A 280 -2.76 24.19 2.47
C GLU A 280 -3.37 23.29 3.57
N GLU A 281 -4.26 22.38 3.21
CA GLU A 281 -4.85 21.43 4.17
C GLU A 281 -3.81 20.45 4.69
N VAL A 282 -2.95 19.94 3.81
CA VAL A 282 -1.84 19.05 4.21
C VAL A 282 -0.81 19.80 5.05
N GLU A 283 -0.50 21.05 4.72
CA GLU A 283 0.40 21.90 5.49
C GLU A 283 -0.12 22.13 6.91
N LYS A 284 -1.41 22.45 7.06
CA LYS A 284 -2.07 22.60 8.36
C LYS A 284 -2.08 21.30 9.18
N LEU A 285 -2.23 20.16 8.51
CA LEU A 285 -2.05 18.85 9.17
C LEU A 285 -0.62 18.68 9.68
N GLY A 286 0.39 19.03 8.87
CA GLY A 286 1.80 19.00 9.27
C GLY A 286 2.09 19.83 10.52
N GLU A 287 1.55 21.03 10.61
CA GLU A 287 1.62 21.88 11.81
C GLU A 287 0.91 21.23 13.00
N THR A 288 -0.28 20.67 12.79
CA THR A 288 -1.07 20.01 13.84
C THR A 288 -0.37 18.79 14.40
N LEU A 289 0.30 18.01 13.57
CA LEU A 289 1.10 16.85 13.98
C LEU A 289 2.22 17.23 14.97
N PHE A 290 2.82 18.40 14.81
CA PHE A 290 3.84 18.88 15.73
C PHE A 290 3.24 19.57 16.95
N THR A 291 2.29 20.50 16.77
CA THR A 291 1.84 21.41 17.83
C THR A 291 0.66 20.89 18.65
N LYS A 292 -0.22 20.09 18.05
CA LYS A 292 -1.51 19.68 18.62
C LYS A 292 -1.86 18.21 18.35
N TYR A 293 -0.87 17.32 18.33
CA TYR A 293 -1.07 15.89 18.00
C TYR A 293 -2.24 15.21 18.74
N PRO A 294 -2.50 15.47 20.05
CA PRO A 294 -3.65 14.89 20.73
C PRO A 294 -5.02 15.24 20.10
N SER A 295 -5.11 16.33 19.35
CA SER A 295 -6.34 16.72 18.65
C SER A 295 -6.69 15.83 17.45
N LEU A 296 -5.78 14.95 17.05
CA LEU A 296 -5.95 13.94 15.99
C LEU A 296 -6.35 12.56 16.56
N ALA A 297 -6.55 12.46 17.88
CA ALA A 297 -7.06 11.24 18.50
C ALA A 297 -8.51 10.95 18.05
N PRO A 298 -8.96 9.68 18.03
CA PRO A 298 -10.28 9.29 17.56
C PRO A 298 -11.41 10.11 18.17
N ASP A 299 -11.44 10.23 19.49
CA ASP A 299 -12.51 10.94 20.21
C ASP A 299 -12.52 12.45 19.88
N ALA A 300 -11.33 13.04 19.72
CA ALA A 300 -11.20 14.46 19.38
C ALA A 300 -11.67 14.76 17.94
N LEU A 301 -11.36 13.88 16.98
CA LEU A 301 -11.82 14.03 15.60
C LEU A 301 -13.33 13.77 15.48
N ILE A 302 -13.82 12.69 16.10
CA ILE A 302 -15.27 12.37 16.09
C ILE A 302 -16.11 13.48 16.72
N LYS A 303 -15.61 14.11 17.79
CA LYS A 303 -16.32 15.25 18.45
C LYS A 303 -16.50 16.44 17.51
N LYS A 304 -15.63 16.63 16.53
CA LYS A 304 -15.73 17.70 15.54
C LYS A 304 -16.76 17.43 14.43
N LEU A 305 -17.17 16.17 14.28
CA LEU A 305 -18.16 15.78 13.27
C LEU A 305 -19.56 16.14 13.76
N ASN A 306 -20.15 17.17 13.16
CA ASN A 306 -21.45 17.73 13.57
C ASN A 306 -22.65 16.89 13.10
N GLU A 307 -22.48 15.95 12.19
CA GLU A 307 -23.58 15.18 11.60
C GLU A 307 -23.85 13.86 12.34
N LYS A 308 -25.15 13.54 12.47
CA LYS A 308 -25.62 12.31 13.16
C LYS A 308 -25.47 11.05 12.30
N ASN A 309 -25.20 11.17 11.02
CA ASN A 309 -25.32 10.08 10.04
C ASN A 309 -23.99 9.33 9.75
N PHE A 310 -22.90 9.67 10.43
CA PHE A 310 -21.62 8.99 10.24
C PHE A 310 -21.49 7.75 11.12
N ASP A 311 -20.93 6.66 10.57
CA ASP A 311 -20.53 5.49 11.36
C ASP A 311 -19.30 5.82 12.22
N LYS A 312 -19.56 6.39 13.40
CA LYS A 312 -18.51 6.79 14.36
C LYS A 312 -17.65 5.63 14.81
N THR A 313 -18.18 4.41 14.84
CA THR A 313 -17.44 3.21 15.22
C THR A 313 -16.41 2.86 14.16
N LYS A 314 -16.81 2.89 12.90
CA LYS A 314 -15.92 2.66 11.75
C LYS A 314 -14.84 3.73 11.67
N ILE A 315 -15.21 5.00 11.80
CA ILE A 315 -14.29 6.15 11.81
C ILE A 315 -13.27 5.99 12.95
N SER A 316 -13.73 5.72 14.18
CA SER A 316 -12.86 5.52 15.35
C SER A 316 -11.85 4.40 15.11
N LYS A 317 -12.32 3.27 14.58
CA LYS A 317 -11.47 2.12 14.26
C LYS A 317 -10.38 2.50 13.25
N GLU A 318 -10.73 3.23 12.21
CA GLU A 318 -9.79 3.58 11.15
C GLU A 318 -8.74 4.59 11.63
N ILE A 319 -9.12 5.60 12.43
CA ILE A 319 -8.16 6.51 13.05
C ILE A 319 -7.23 5.75 14.00
N LYS A 320 -7.74 4.78 14.79
CA LYS A 320 -6.89 3.91 15.62
C LYS A 320 -5.90 3.11 14.78
N ASN A 321 -6.33 2.58 13.64
CA ASN A 321 -5.45 1.88 12.70
C ASN A 321 -4.31 2.79 12.21
N VAL A 322 -4.60 4.07 11.89
CA VAL A 322 -3.56 5.05 11.53
C VAL A 322 -2.52 5.17 12.64
N HIS A 323 -2.95 5.38 13.89
CA HIS A 323 -2.04 5.53 15.04
C HIS A 323 -1.31 4.23 15.43
N GLN A 324 -1.81 3.07 15.06
CA GLN A 324 -1.12 1.78 15.21
C GLN A 324 -0.01 1.60 14.17
N VAL A 325 -0.22 2.09 12.94
CA VAL A 325 0.75 1.96 11.84
C VAL A 325 1.81 3.03 11.91
N PHE A 326 1.45 4.26 12.33
CA PHE A 326 2.33 5.43 12.35
C PHE A 326 2.29 6.10 13.71
N ASP A 327 3.46 6.24 14.33
CA ASP A 327 3.65 7.15 15.45
C ASP A 327 3.71 8.62 14.99
N GLN A 328 3.74 9.55 15.94
CA GLN A 328 3.79 10.99 15.66
C GLN A 328 4.96 11.37 14.75
N LYS A 329 6.16 10.86 15.02
CA LYS A 329 7.37 11.16 14.24
C LYS A 329 7.26 10.65 12.79
N SER A 330 6.74 9.44 12.62
CA SER A 330 6.51 8.84 11.30
C SER A 330 5.47 9.62 10.49
N LEU A 331 4.38 10.08 11.13
CA LEU A 331 3.40 10.95 10.48
C LEU A 331 4.01 12.29 10.07
N MET A 332 4.78 12.93 10.97
CA MET A 332 5.47 14.18 10.65
C MET A 332 6.42 14.02 9.46
N ALA A 333 7.19 12.94 9.42
CA ALA A 333 8.12 12.68 8.33
C ALA A 333 7.39 12.40 7.00
N GLY A 334 6.33 11.58 7.04
CA GLY A 334 5.56 11.24 5.86
C GLY A 334 4.77 12.42 5.28
N VAL A 335 4.09 13.20 6.13
CA VAL A 335 3.38 14.42 5.71
C VAL A 335 4.38 15.48 5.22
N GLY A 336 5.54 15.61 5.87
CA GLY A 336 6.60 16.50 5.41
C GLY A 336 7.14 16.11 4.02
N LEU A 337 7.35 14.81 3.76
CA LEU A 337 7.74 14.31 2.44
C LEU A 337 6.63 14.57 1.40
N LEU A 338 5.39 14.28 1.74
CA LEU A 338 4.22 14.58 0.90
C LEU A 338 4.18 16.05 0.50
N LEU A 339 4.33 16.97 1.44
CA LEU A 339 4.36 18.42 1.19
C LEU A 339 5.51 18.82 0.26
N LYS A 340 6.71 18.26 0.42
CA LYS A 340 7.83 18.54 -0.48
C LYS A 340 7.57 18.11 -1.91
N ILE A 341 6.90 16.98 -2.09
CA ILE A 341 6.49 16.51 -3.41
C ILE A 341 5.36 17.38 -3.99
N MET A 342 4.28 17.62 -3.24
CA MET A 342 3.16 18.47 -3.69
C MET A 342 3.62 19.87 -4.09
N ARG A 343 4.58 20.43 -3.36
CA ARG A 343 5.13 21.76 -3.66
C ARG A 343 5.73 21.86 -5.06
N GLN A 344 6.32 20.79 -5.57
CA GLN A 344 6.92 20.78 -6.90
C GLN A 344 5.84 20.93 -8.00
N PHE A 345 4.63 20.42 -7.75
CA PHE A 345 3.50 20.55 -8.68
C PHE A 345 2.67 21.82 -8.46
N LYS A 346 2.67 22.40 -7.23
CA LYS A 346 1.95 23.64 -6.92
C LYS A 346 2.58 24.87 -7.58
N GLY A 347 3.90 24.87 -7.76
CA GLY A 347 4.66 26.03 -8.27
C GLY A 347 4.53 26.29 -9.77
N ILE A 348 3.64 25.61 -10.49
CA ILE A 348 3.49 25.67 -11.94
C ILE A 348 2.31 26.58 -12.29
N HIS A 349 2.39 27.27 -13.46
CA HIS A 349 1.38 28.19 -13.95
C HIS A 349 -0.02 27.56 -14.11
N GLU A 350 -0.09 26.27 -14.38
CA GLU A 350 -1.34 25.53 -14.45
C GLU A 350 -1.60 24.85 -13.11
N GLY A 351 -2.73 25.18 -12.47
CA GLY A 351 -3.12 24.58 -11.20
C GLY A 351 -3.28 23.06 -11.37
N LYS A 352 -2.58 22.27 -10.53
CA LYS A 352 -2.77 20.82 -10.46
C LYS A 352 -3.78 20.48 -9.37
N GLU A 353 -4.67 19.54 -9.66
CA GLU A 353 -5.59 18.99 -8.66
C GLU A 353 -4.96 17.79 -7.97
N PHE A 354 -4.95 17.79 -6.64
CA PHE A 354 -4.37 16.71 -5.83
C PHE A 354 -5.45 15.80 -5.28
N TYR A 355 -5.19 14.50 -5.33
CA TYR A 355 -6.06 13.45 -4.82
C TYR A 355 -5.29 12.47 -3.93
N LEU A 356 -5.82 12.16 -2.75
CA LEU A 356 -5.33 11.11 -1.88
C LEU A 356 -6.08 9.81 -2.16
N VAL A 357 -5.37 8.74 -2.51
CA VAL A 357 -5.95 7.43 -2.82
C VAL A 357 -5.72 6.50 -1.63
N LYS A 358 -6.79 6.17 -0.89
CA LYS A 358 -6.69 5.40 0.35
C LYS A 358 -6.35 3.92 0.12
N ASN A 359 -6.89 3.31 -0.92
CA ASN A 359 -6.69 1.88 -1.20
C ASN A 359 -5.55 1.62 -2.20
N GLY A 360 -4.75 2.63 -2.52
CA GLY A 360 -3.67 2.52 -3.50
C GLY A 360 -2.56 1.55 -3.13
N GLN A 361 -2.41 1.23 -1.85
CA GLN A 361 -1.37 0.33 -1.34
C GLN A 361 -1.45 -1.12 -1.85
N VAL A 362 -2.56 -1.52 -2.46
CA VAL A 362 -2.76 -2.86 -3.05
C VAL A 362 -2.96 -2.81 -4.57
N GLY A 363 -2.87 -1.63 -5.17
CA GLY A 363 -3.16 -1.43 -6.60
C GLY A 363 -2.21 -2.19 -7.52
N TRP A 364 -0.91 -2.18 -7.27
CA TRP A 364 0.06 -2.82 -8.13
C TRP A 364 -0.07 -4.35 -8.17
N ILE A 365 -0.31 -4.99 -7.01
CA ILE A 365 -0.47 -6.45 -6.98
C ILE A 365 -1.74 -6.90 -7.71
N SER A 366 -2.79 -6.09 -7.68
CA SER A 366 -4.01 -6.35 -8.42
C SER A 366 -3.80 -6.27 -9.93
N ALA A 367 -3.08 -5.25 -10.40
CA ALA A 367 -2.69 -5.12 -11.81
C ALA A 367 -1.73 -6.25 -12.23
N TYR A 368 -0.80 -6.66 -11.36
CA TYR A 368 0.08 -7.79 -11.59
C TYR A 368 -0.70 -9.08 -11.81
N VAL A 369 -1.62 -9.41 -10.91
CA VAL A 369 -2.50 -10.59 -11.05
C VAL A 369 -3.27 -10.52 -12.37
N ASN A 370 -3.90 -9.38 -12.67
CA ASN A 370 -4.64 -9.19 -13.92
C ASN A 370 -3.75 -9.40 -15.16
N GLN A 371 -2.52 -8.94 -15.13
CA GLN A 371 -1.55 -9.16 -16.22
C GLN A 371 -1.16 -10.63 -16.37
N GLN A 372 -0.97 -11.37 -15.26
CA GLN A 372 -0.63 -12.80 -15.31
C GLN A 372 -1.80 -13.66 -15.83
N THR A 373 -3.03 -13.26 -15.61
CA THR A 373 -4.22 -13.99 -16.08
C THR A 373 -4.51 -13.80 -17.57
N ASN A 374 -3.84 -12.85 -18.23
CA ASN A 374 -3.97 -12.54 -19.66
C ASN A 374 -2.83 -13.11 -20.52
N LYS A 375 -1.85 -13.77 -19.90
CA LYS A 375 -0.79 -14.52 -20.58
C LYS A 375 -1.24 -15.95 -20.87
#